data_ebaaa2875ab1b1f31b6d126b41b2d9f5
#
_entry.id   ebaaa2875ab1b1f31b6d126b41b2d9f5
#
_cell.length_a   1.000
_cell.length_b   1.000
_cell.length_c   1.000
_cell.angle_alpha   90.00
_cell.angle_beta   90.00
_cell.angle_gamma   90.00
#
_symmetry.space_group_name_H-M   'P 1'
#
loop_
_entity.id
_entity.type
_entity.pdbx_description
1 polymer ?
#
loop_
_entity_poly.entity_id
_entity_poly.type
_entity_poly.pdbx_seq_one_letter_code
_entity_poly.pdbx_strand_id
1 'polypeptide(L)'
;GLVEVMGGSIEVTTEIGDRVKYDVINLIPPQRAGAIAVQADLVGADKRWCEVNHVTYESVKQKGIHVIGDATIGLPVPKSGTMANSMGKISASAVVHLLGGKEPPQMPPVNVCYSWVSNREAIAVINAYRIAQGKVVMIEQKLTSQNVAVAQNSEGWARSIWNDILG
;
A
#
# COMPACT_ATOMS: atom_id res chain seq x y z
N GLY A 1 -6.09 22.37 3.90
CA GLY A 1 -5.18 23.48 4.12
C GLY A 1 -4.57 23.99 2.81
N LEU A 2 -4.15 25.23 2.77
CA LEU A 2 -3.51 25.88 1.63
C LEU A 2 -1.99 25.92 1.85
N VAL A 3 -1.20 25.70 0.79
CA VAL A 3 0.26 25.87 0.81
C VAL A 3 0.62 26.92 -0.23
N GLU A 4 1.27 27.98 0.20
CA GLU A 4 1.72 29.07 -0.66
C GLU A 4 3.23 29.26 -0.56
N VAL A 5 3.91 29.49 -1.68
CA VAL A 5 5.34 29.83 -1.73
C VAL A 5 5.47 31.31 -1.97
N MET A 6 5.98 32.04 -1.00
CA MET A 6 6.14 33.51 -1.07
C MET A 6 7.57 33.90 -0.73
N GLY A 7 8.26 34.56 -1.69
CA GLY A 7 9.53 35.21 -1.43
C GLY A 7 10.64 34.32 -0.84
N GLY A 8 10.69 33.05 -1.20
CA GLY A 8 11.70 32.10 -0.70
C GLY A 8 11.34 31.42 0.63
N SER A 9 10.19 31.71 1.24
CA SER A 9 9.63 30.95 2.36
C SER A 9 8.35 30.23 1.95
N ILE A 10 8.04 29.11 2.62
CA ILE A 10 6.82 28.32 2.41
C ILE A 10 5.89 28.65 3.55
N GLU A 11 4.71 29.18 3.26
CA GLU A 11 3.65 29.42 4.24
C GLU A 11 2.59 28.32 4.13
N VAL A 12 2.25 27.70 5.24
CA VAL A 12 1.19 26.69 5.33
C VAL A 12 0.05 27.24 6.18
N THR A 13 -1.14 27.27 5.62
CA THR A 13 -2.37 27.58 6.36
C THR A 13 -3.09 26.28 6.69
N THR A 14 -3.31 26.00 7.98
CA THR A 14 -4.07 24.83 8.44
C THR A 14 -5.56 25.00 8.18
N GLU A 15 -6.34 23.91 8.30
CA GLU A 15 -7.81 23.97 8.17
C GLU A 15 -8.48 24.81 9.28
N ILE A 16 -7.81 24.97 10.42
CA ILE A 16 -8.28 25.79 11.54
C ILE A 16 -7.79 27.24 11.47
N GLY A 17 -7.07 27.59 10.38
CA GLY A 17 -6.67 28.97 10.10
C GLY A 17 -5.30 29.38 10.60
N ASP A 18 -4.55 28.51 11.25
CA ASP A 18 -3.18 28.81 11.70
C ASP A 18 -2.26 28.97 10.48
N ARG A 19 -1.37 29.94 10.52
CA ARG A 19 -0.36 30.21 9.50
C ARG A 19 1.03 30.00 10.07
N VAL A 20 1.80 29.11 9.44
CA VAL A 20 3.17 28.81 9.86
C VAL A 20 4.10 28.92 8.66
N LYS A 21 5.23 29.61 8.85
CA LYS A 21 6.29 29.74 7.85
C LYS A 21 7.39 28.72 8.11
N TYR A 22 7.90 28.15 7.04
CA TYR A 22 8.97 27.16 7.06
C TYR A 22 10.05 27.51 6.03
N ASP A 23 11.30 27.24 6.38
CA ASP A 23 12.42 27.29 5.42
C ASP A 23 12.47 26.00 4.59
N VAL A 24 12.11 24.87 5.21
CA VAL A 24 12.01 23.55 4.56
C VAL A 24 10.74 22.85 5.03
N ILE A 25 9.99 22.27 4.11
CA ILE A 25 8.80 21.49 4.42
C ILE A 25 8.79 20.17 3.64
N ASN A 26 8.49 19.08 4.34
CA ASN A 26 8.12 17.81 3.72
C ASN A 26 6.60 17.62 3.87
N LEU A 27 5.86 18.08 2.88
CA LEU A 27 4.40 18.02 2.87
C LEU A 27 3.93 16.74 2.17
N ILE A 28 3.13 15.93 2.88
CA ILE A 28 2.47 14.76 2.33
C ILE A 28 0.99 15.11 2.07
N PRO A 29 0.61 15.42 0.82
CA PRO A 29 -0.77 15.77 0.51
C PRO A 29 -1.70 14.55 0.60
N PRO A 30 -3.03 14.75 0.68
CA PRO A 30 -3.99 13.66 0.58
C PRO A 30 -3.77 12.84 -0.68
N GLN A 31 -3.58 11.52 -0.50
CA GLN A 31 -3.32 10.58 -1.59
C GLN A 31 -4.62 10.07 -2.22
N ARG A 32 -4.55 9.68 -3.48
CA ARG A 32 -5.63 9.01 -4.23
C ARG A 32 -5.04 8.14 -5.34
N ALA A 33 -5.85 7.25 -5.88
CA ALA A 33 -5.49 6.49 -7.08
C ALA A 33 -5.13 7.44 -8.24
N GLY A 34 -4.24 7.00 -9.11
CA GLY A 34 -3.77 7.80 -10.25
C GLY A 34 -4.91 8.19 -11.21
N ALA A 35 -4.67 9.20 -12.04
CA ALA A 35 -5.67 9.72 -12.97
C ALA A 35 -6.25 8.65 -13.90
N ILE A 36 -5.45 7.66 -14.31
CA ILE A 36 -5.90 6.55 -15.14
C ILE A 36 -7.01 5.73 -14.47
N ALA A 37 -6.98 5.56 -13.15
CA ALA A 37 -8.03 4.84 -12.42
C ALA A 37 -9.37 5.59 -12.46
N VAL A 38 -9.32 6.93 -12.44
CA VAL A 38 -10.51 7.78 -12.58
C VAL A 38 -11.04 7.73 -14.02
N GLN A 39 -10.15 7.86 -15.01
CA GLN A 39 -10.52 7.82 -16.44
C GLN A 39 -11.13 6.48 -16.86
N ALA A 40 -10.64 5.38 -16.28
CA ALA A 40 -11.13 4.03 -16.54
C ALA A 40 -12.33 3.64 -15.65
N ASP A 41 -12.89 4.57 -14.88
CA ASP A 41 -14.00 4.33 -13.95
C ASP A 41 -13.74 3.16 -12.97
N LEU A 42 -12.52 3.10 -12.40
CA LEU A 42 -12.12 2.06 -11.45
C LEU A 42 -12.29 2.49 -9.98
N VAL A 43 -12.36 3.79 -9.71
CA VAL A 43 -12.46 4.31 -8.34
C VAL A 43 -13.84 4.03 -7.75
N GLY A 44 -13.84 3.68 -6.46
CA GLY A 44 -15.06 3.37 -5.70
C GLY A 44 -15.90 4.60 -5.35
N ALA A 45 -16.87 4.40 -4.48
CA ALA A 45 -17.81 5.44 -4.04
C ALA A 45 -17.12 6.62 -3.32
N ASP A 46 -15.98 6.38 -2.69
CA ASP A 46 -15.14 7.41 -2.04
C ASP A 46 -14.45 8.35 -3.03
N LYS A 47 -14.50 8.06 -4.33
CA LYS A 47 -13.84 8.77 -5.44
C LYS A 47 -12.32 8.90 -5.27
N ARG A 48 -11.73 8.06 -4.44
CA ARG A 48 -10.30 8.11 -4.13
C ARG A 48 -9.57 6.81 -4.47
N TRP A 49 -10.16 5.65 -4.15
CA TRP A 49 -9.50 4.36 -4.22
C TRP A 49 -10.31 3.35 -5.03
N CYS A 50 -9.65 2.37 -5.62
CA CYS A 50 -10.28 1.31 -6.38
C CYS A 50 -10.75 0.19 -5.45
N GLU A 51 -12.00 -0.22 -5.57
CA GLU A 51 -12.53 -1.39 -4.89
C GLU A 51 -12.23 -2.64 -5.71
N VAL A 52 -11.76 -3.70 -5.05
CA VAL A 52 -11.33 -4.94 -5.71
C VAL A 52 -11.84 -6.16 -4.96
N ASN A 53 -11.94 -7.27 -5.68
CA ASN A 53 -12.10 -8.60 -5.10
C ASN A 53 -10.77 -8.99 -4.43
N HIS A 54 -10.80 -9.34 -3.15
CA HIS A 54 -9.57 -9.61 -2.39
C HIS A 54 -8.90 -10.96 -2.72
N VAL A 55 -9.55 -11.84 -3.47
CA VAL A 55 -8.97 -13.11 -3.93
C VAL A 55 -8.23 -12.95 -5.26
N THR A 56 -8.72 -12.06 -6.11
CA THR A 56 -8.20 -11.89 -7.48
C THR A 56 -7.56 -10.53 -7.73
N TYR A 57 -7.87 -9.53 -6.91
CA TYR A 57 -7.62 -8.11 -7.15
C TYR A 57 -8.27 -7.56 -8.42
N GLU A 58 -9.24 -8.28 -8.97
CA GLU A 58 -10.09 -7.75 -10.06
C GLU A 58 -10.96 -6.62 -9.55
N SER A 59 -11.08 -5.56 -10.34
CA SER A 59 -11.97 -4.44 -10.05
C SER A 59 -13.41 -4.89 -9.92
N VAL A 60 -14.12 -4.39 -8.90
CA VAL A 60 -15.57 -4.64 -8.77
C VAL A 60 -16.42 -3.91 -9.81
N LYS A 61 -15.84 -2.91 -10.50
CA LYS A 61 -16.53 -2.08 -11.50
C LYS A 61 -16.25 -2.51 -12.94
N GLN A 62 -15.00 -2.91 -13.23
CA GLN A 62 -14.55 -3.23 -14.59
C GLN A 62 -13.99 -4.65 -14.64
N LYS A 63 -14.75 -5.56 -15.25
CA LYS A 63 -14.33 -6.95 -15.39
C LYS A 63 -13.08 -7.09 -16.27
N GLY A 64 -12.18 -7.98 -15.87
CA GLY A 64 -10.93 -8.24 -16.58
C GLY A 64 -9.82 -7.21 -16.29
N ILE A 65 -10.08 -6.23 -15.43
CA ILE A 65 -9.08 -5.26 -14.99
C ILE A 65 -8.73 -5.53 -13.53
N HIS A 66 -7.45 -5.74 -13.26
CA HIS A 66 -6.93 -5.98 -11.92
C HIS A 66 -6.20 -4.73 -11.42
N VAL A 67 -6.44 -4.35 -10.16
CA VAL A 67 -5.80 -3.21 -9.50
C VAL A 67 -5.10 -3.70 -8.25
N ILE A 68 -3.83 -3.34 -8.08
CA ILE A 68 -2.99 -3.74 -6.95
C ILE A 68 -2.32 -2.55 -6.30
N GLY A 69 -1.73 -2.77 -5.14
CA GLY A 69 -0.95 -1.78 -4.41
C GLY A 69 -1.79 -0.62 -3.88
N ASP A 70 -1.14 0.53 -3.78
CA ASP A 70 -1.68 1.70 -3.10
C ASP A 70 -2.93 2.32 -3.77
N ALA A 71 -3.19 1.98 -5.04
CA ALA A 71 -4.41 2.42 -5.73
C ALA A 71 -5.68 1.74 -5.20
N THR A 72 -5.57 0.61 -4.50
CA THR A 72 -6.73 -0.11 -3.94
C THR A 72 -7.22 0.55 -2.65
N ILE A 73 -8.47 0.28 -2.27
CA ILE A 73 -9.00 0.69 -0.97
C ILE A 73 -8.20 0.04 0.16
N GLY A 74 -7.78 0.84 1.17
CA GLY A 74 -6.76 0.40 2.12
C GLY A 74 -7.22 -0.62 3.16
N LEU A 75 -8.34 -0.44 3.80
CA LEU A 75 -8.73 -1.30 4.94
C LEU A 75 -9.22 -2.69 4.52
N PRO A 76 -8.79 -3.77 5.19
CA PRO A 76 -7.95 -3.83 6.40
C PRO A 76 -6.44 -3.93 6.15
N VAL A 77 -5.97 -3.74 4.91
CA VAL A 77 -4.56 -3.86 4.53
C VAL A 77 -3.88 -2.48 4.46
N PRO A 78 -2.62 -2.34 4.91
CA PRO A 78 -1.89 -1.08 4.78
C PRO A 78 -1.43 -0.86 3.35
N LYS A 79 -1.18 0.40 3.01
CA LYS A 79 -0.51 0.79 1.77
C LYS A 79 1.00 0.73 2.01
N SER A 80 1.64 -0.34 1.52
CA SER A 80 3.09 -0.58 1.69
C SER A 80 3.66 -1.33 0.50
N GLY A 81 4.97 -1.22 0.29
CA GLY A 81 5.67 -1.95 -0.77
C GLY A 81 5.55 -3.48 -0.63
N THR A 82 5.63 -4.02 0.59
CA THR A 82 5.43 -5.45 0.85
C THR A 82 4.01 -5.89 0.47
N MET A 83 3.00 -5.10 0.86
CA MET A 83 1.62 -5.40 0.51
C MET A 83 1.40 -5.32 -1.00
N ALA A 84 1.92 -4.30 -1.67
CA ALA A 84 1.81 -4.16 -3.13
C ALA A 84 2.45 -5.34 -3.88
N ASN A 85 3.64 -5.80 -3.46
CA ASN A 85 4.29 -6.99 -4.00
C ASN A 85 3.47 -8.26 -3.75
N SER A 86 2.94 -8.43 -2.55
CA SER A 86 2.07 -9.56 -2.21
C SER A 86 0.80 -9.58 -3.07
N MET A 87 0.14 -8.43 -3.24
CA MET A 87 -1.02 -8.28 -4.12
C MET A 87 -0.68 -8.62 -5.57
N GLY A 88 0.49 -8.21 -6.07
CA GLY A 88 0.96 -8.53 -7.41
C GLY A 88 1.07 -10.03 -7.65
N LYS A 89 1.68 -10.77 -6.72
CA LYS A 89 1.82 -12.23 -6.80
C LYS A 89 0.47 -12.94 -6.75
N ILE A 90 -0.43 -12.51 -5.87
CA ILE A 90 -1.78 -13.07 -5.77
C ILE A 90 -2.57 -12.78 -7.05
N SER A 91 -2.54 -11.56 -7.55
CA SER A 91 -3.22 -11.16 -8.79
C SER A 91 -2.70 -11.93 -10.00
N ALA A 92 -1.38 -12.08 -10.14
CA ALA A 92 -0.78 -12.86 -11.22
C ALA A 92 -1.23 -14.33 -11.20
N SER A 93 -1.21 -14.95 -10.00
CA SER A 93 -1.73 -16.31 -9.82
C SER A 93 -3.20 -16.40 -10.20
N ALA A 94 -4.02 -15.43 -9.75
CA ALA A 94 -5.45 -15.40 -10.07
C ALA A 94 -5.70 -15.28 -11.58
N VAL A 95 -5.00 -14.39 -12.28
CA VAL A 95 -5.13 -14.22 -13.73
C VAL A 95 -4.81 -15.52 -14.48
N VAL A 96 -3.72 -16.21 -14.11
CA VAL A 96 -3.36 -17.49 -14.74
C VAL A 96 -4.46 -18.54 -14.56
N HIS A 97 -5.03 -18.65 -13.36
CA HIS A 97 -6.12 -19.58 -13.09
C HIS A 97 -7.39 -19.22 -13.89
N LEU A 98 -7.79 -17.95 -13.88
CA LEU A 98 -8.97 -17.47 -14.59
C LEU A 98 -8.86 -17.70 -16.11
N LEU A 99 -7.69 -17.41 -16.70
CA LEU A 99 -7.43 -17.68 -18.12
C LEU A 99 -7.47 -19.18 -18.45
N GLY A 100 -7.10 -20.03 -17.49
CA GLY A 100 -7.21 -21.48 -17.60
C GLY A 100 -8.59 -22.06 -17.25
N GLY A 101 -9.61 -21.23 -17.01
CA GLY A 101 -10.95 -21.64 -16.62
C GLY A 101 -11.01 -22.32 -15.23
N LYS A 102 -10.07 -22.01 -14.34
CA LYS A 102 -9.96 -22.59 -13.01
C LYS A 102 -10.26 -21.53 -11.93
N GLU A 103 -10.76 -21.98 -10.79
CA GLU A 103 -10.94 -21.14 -9.61
C GLU A 103 -9.57 -20.67 -9.06
N PRO A 104 -9.40 -19.37 -8.82
CA PRO A 104 -8.20 -18.85 -8.20
C PRO A 104 -8.01 -19.34 -6.75
N PRO A 105 -6.77 -19.65 -6.33
CA PRO A 105 -6.51 -20.04 -4.95
C PRO A 105 -6.73 -18.86 -3.99
N GLN A 106 -7.26 -19.15 -2.80
CA GLN A 106 -7.42 -18.15 -1.76
C GLN A 106 -6.10 -17.95 -1.02
N MET A 107 -5.29 -17.03 -1.51
CA MET A 107 -3.97 -16.69 -0.95
C MET A 107 -4.08 -15.44 -0.08
N PRO A 108 -3.89 -15.53 1.25
CA PRO A 108 -3.88 -14.34 2.08
C PRO A 108 -2.62 -13.51 1.81
N PRO A 109 -2.75 -12.17 1.77
CA PRO A 109 -1.58 -11.31 1.65
C PRO A 109 -0.77 -11.32 2.95
N VAL A 110 0.49 -10.91 2.87
CA VAL A 110 1.37 -10.68 4.01
C VAL A 110 1.90 -9.25 3.97
N ASN A 111 2.13 -8.68 5.15
CA ASN A 111 2.73 -7.36 5.27
C ASN A 111 3.81 -7.32 6.32
N VAL A 112 4.90 -6.66 5.98
CA VAL A 112 5.91 -6.20 6.93
C VAL A 112 6.34 -4.78 6.53
N CYS A 113 6.34 -3.87 7.50
CA CYS A 113 6.86 -2.52 7.34
C CYS A 113 8.03 -2.34 8.29
N TYR A 114 9.18 -1.95 7.77
CA TYR A 114 10.36 -1.65 8.55
C TYR A 114 10.52 -0.14 8.74
N SER A 115 10.94 0.25 9.94
CA SER A 115 11.28 1.65 10.25
C SER A 115 12.62 1.69 10.96
N TRP A 116 13.61 2.33 10.35
CA TRP A 116 14.90 2.58 10.94
C TRP A 116 14.79 3.65 12.03
N VAL A 117 15.22 3.32 13.22
CA VAL A 117 15.17 4.21 14.40
C VAL A 117 16.56 4.71 14.80
N SER A 118 17.60 4.15 14.21
CA SER A 118 18.98 4.60 14.28
C SER A 118 19.76 4.17 13.05
N ASN A 119 21.05 4.45 12.98
CA ASN A 119 21.93 3.97 11.89
C ASN A 119 22.25 2.46 11.95
N ARG A 120 21.77 1.74 12.96
CA ARG A 120 22.05 0.30 13.18
C ARG A 120 20.82 -0.53 13.53
N GLU A 121 19.73 0.09 13.95
CA GLU A 121 18.59 -0.60 14.52
C GLU A 121 17.29 -0.18 13.84
N ALA A 122 16.38 -1.12 13.70
CA ALA A 122 15.06 -0.92 13.18
C ALA A 122 14.00 -1.59 14.06
N ILE A 123 12.75 -1.18 13.85
CA ILE A 123 11.53 -1.86 14.28
C ILE A 123 10.80 -2.38 13.06
N ALA A 124 9.90 -3.34 13.25
CA ALA A 124 9.01 -3.80 12.20
C ALA A 124 7.57 -3.92 12.70
N VAL A 125 6.62 -3.53 11.84
CA VAL A 125 5.20 -3.85 12.01
C VAL A 125 4.88 -5.00 11.07
N ILE A 126 4.43 -6.11 11.62
CA ILE A 126 4.09 -7.33 10.89
C ILE A 126 2.60 -7.55 11.01
N ASN A 127 1.92 -7.76 9.88
CA ASN A 127 0.51 -8.09 9.85
C ASN A 127 0.29 -9.43 9.18
N ALA A 128 -0.47 -10.30 9.83
CA ALA A 128 -0.95 -11.56 9.28
C ALA A 128 -2.43 -11.47 8.93
N TYR A 129 -2.81 -12.10 7.83
CA TYR A 129 -4.17 -12.07 7.30
C TYR A 129 -4.67 -13.47 6.98
N ARG A 130 -5.98 -13.59 6.86
CA ARG A 130 -6.66 -14.75 6.27
C ARG A 130 -7.72 -14.28 5.30
N ILE A 131 -8.13 -15.17 4.40
CA ILE A 131 -9.35 -14.96 3.60
C ILE A 131 -10.53 -15.56 4.35
N ALA A 132 -11.58 -14.78 4.56
CA ALA A 132 -12.82 -15.22 5.16
C ALA A 132 -13.99 -14.68 4.34
N GLN A 133 -14.82 -15.55 3.80
CA GLN A 133 -15.97 -15.18 2.95
C GLN A 133 -15.56 -14.25 1.77
N GLY A 134 -14.43 -14.56 1.11
CA GLY A 134 -13.90 -13.78 -0.01
C GLY A 134 -13.28 -12.42 0.36
N LYS A 135 -13.11 -12.12 1.65
CA LYS A 135 -12.52 -10.87 2.15
C LYS A 135 -11.25 -11.12 2.92
N VAL A 136 -10.31 -10.21 2.81
CA VAL A 136 -9.09 -10.20 3.66
C VAL A 136 -9.48 -9.73 5.07
N VAL A 137 -9.10 -10.52 6.06
CA VAL A 137 -9.30 -10.21 7.48
C VAL A 137 -7.95 -10.28 8.19
N MET A 138 -7.60 -9.24 8.92
CA MET A 138 -6.40 -9.23 9.76
C MET A 138 -6.62 -10.11 10.98
N ILE A 139 -5.67 -11.04 11.23
CA ILE A 139 -5.71 -11.96 12.37
C ILE A 139 -4.70 -11.60 13.43
N GLU A 140 -3.61 -10.93 13.06
CA GLU A 140 -2.56 -10.52 14.00
C GLU A 140 -1.85 -9.28 13.50
N GLN A 141 -1.48 -8.40 14.43
CA GLN A 141 -0.54 -7.33 14.22
C GLN A 141 0.52 -7.38 15.32
N LYS A 142 1.79 -7.39 14.94
CA LYS A 142 2.92 -7.43 15.87
C LYS A 142 3.87 -6.26 15.59
N LEU A 143 4.23 -5.53 16.64
CA LEU A 143 5.33 -4.58 16.63
C LEU A 143 6.55 -5.24 17.28
N THR A 144 7.69 -5.26 16.58
CA THR A 144 8.93 -5.79 17.16
C THR A 144 9.58 -4.76 18.09
N SER A 145 10.41 -5.24 19.00
CA SER A 145 11.35 -4.37 19.68
C SER A 145 12.41 -3.85 18.71
N GLN A 146 12.99 -2.70 19.04
CA GLN A 146 14.14 -2.13 18.36
C GLN A 146 15.37 -3.03 18.52
N ASN A 147 15.98 -3.44 17.39
CA ASN A 147 17.25 -4.20 17.42
C ASN A 147 17.92 -4.28 16.04
N VAL A 148 19.20 -4.70 16.06
CA VAL A 148 20.04 -4.85 14.86
C VAL A 148 19.54 -5.94 13.91
N ALA A 149 19.01 -7.03 14.44
CA ALA A 149 18.53 -8.13 13.59
C ALA A 149 17.33 -7.71 12.72
N VAL A 150 16.45 -6.84 13.23
CA VAL A 150 15.35 -6.27 12.44
C VAL A 150 15.89 -5.36 11.34
N ALA A 151 16.95 -4.59 11.58
CA ALA A 151 17.61 -3.79 10.55
C ALA A 151 18.21 -4.67 9.44
N GLN A 152 18.92 -5.73 9.80
CA GLN A 152 19.44 -6.72 8.82
C GLN A 152 18.34 -7.39 8.01
N ASN A 153 17.21 -7.72 8.65
CA ASN A 153 16.04 -8.27 7.95
C ASN A 153 15.46 -7.26 6.95
N SER A 154 15.47 -5.96 7.25
CA SER A 154 14.99 -4.93 6.32
C SER A 154 15.87 -4.83 5.07
N GLU A 155 17.19 -4.98 5.19
CA GLU A 155 18.10 -5.04 4.05
C GLU A 155 17.84 -6.30 3.20
N GLY A 156 17.66 -7.45 3.84
CA GLY A 156 17.30 -8.71 3.17
C GLY A 156 15.96 -8.59 2.41
N TRP A 157 14.98 -7.94 3.02
CA TRP A 157 13.71 -7.66 2.39
C TRP A 157 13.87 -6.77 1.13
N ALA A 158 14.65 -5.69 1.21
CA ALA A 158 14.89 -4.81 0.06
C ALA A 158 15.52 -5.56 -1.12
N ARG A 159 16.49 -6.42 -0.85
CA ARG A 159 17.11 -7.29 -1.89
C ARG A 159 16.10 -8.28 -2.49
N SER A 160 15.26 -8.87 -1.65
CA SER A 160 14.21 -9.81 -2.11
C SER A 160 13.20 -9.11 -3.03
N ILE A 161 12.77 -7.89 -2.70
CA ILE A 161 11.88 -7.11 -3.56
C ILE A 161 12.54 -6.79 -4.91
N TRP A 162 13.80 -6.42 -4.91
CA TRP A 162 14.54 -6.19 -6.16
C TRP A 162 14.65 -7.44 -7.02
N ASN A 163 14.92 -8.58 -6.43
CA ASN A 163 14.94 -9.85 -7.17
C ASN A 163 13.56 -10.21 -7.74
N ASP A 164 12.48 -9.94 -7.00
CA ASP A 164 11.11 -10.16 -7.48
C ASP A 164 10.72 -9.26 -8.67
N ILE A 165 11.31 -8.06 -8.77
CA ILE A 165 10.96 -7.07 -9.79
C ILE A 165 11.89 -7.13 -11.01
N LEU A 166 13.18 -7.39 -10.77
CA LEU A 166 14.22 -7.29 -11.80
C LEU A 166 14.70 -8.66 -12.31
N GLY A 167 14.32 -9.75 -11.66
CA GLY A 167 14.67 -11.13 -12.02
C GLY A 167 16.00 -11.52 -11.45
#